data_2e858cac0ef11dc87e7371bfa38a3ad9
#
_entry.id   2e858cac0ef11dc87e7371bfa38a3ad9
#
_cell.length_a   1.000
_cell.length_b   1.000
_cell.length_c   1.000
_cell.angle_alpha   90.00
_cell.angle_beta   90.00
_cell.angle_gamma   90.00
#
_symmetry.space_group_name_H-M   'P 1'
#
loop_
_entity.id
_entity.type
_entity.pdbx_description
1 polymer ?
#
loop_
_entity_poly.entity_id
_entity_poly.type
_entity_poly.pdbx_seq_one_letter_code
_entity_poly.pdbx_strand_id
1 'polypeptide(L)'
;MRFLLAVALACAASFAQQPGPPTFTQDIAPFVYANCTRCHRPGEAGPFPLISYRDVKKRAINLLAVMEEGYMPPWHPEAGYGRFRNELRLDEAQVQTFRAWVEADRPEGPAAAMPALPDFPEGWQLGEPDVVLKTSAAYPVPAGGRDIYRNFALPLDLPEDKWLTAIEVRPGDREVLHHVLVFLDEDRQGRSLEGRDGRPGFRGRGAGRATMVAGWAVGGQPEHLPQGMGLRIPKGSDLTLQSHLHPSGRATEEQTTIGLYFADEPPARAIVSVQLPAFFGFLAGIDIPAGDEDWVLKDQFELPCDVEALTVGGHAHMLCRSMQMHAVLPDGEEVPLLRIPDWDFDWQSRYTFASAVTLPKGAVVHSELRYDNSAQNPDNPNAPPKRVRWGRETTDEMGSVTLMVTPVDQDDLPALEAAVRRQPRRGMQSMIARQVERSFSRFDRDGDGKLGPGEVPRNLRRFFDRLDADKDGKLSLEEAKGLGEMRRR
;
A
#
# COMPACT_ATOMS: atom_id res chain seq x y z
N MET A 1 43.63 -79.65 18.62
CA MET A 1 43.35 -78.99 17.29
C MET A 1 42.14 -78.04 17.45
N ARG A 2 42.36 -76.78 17.61
CA ARG A 2 41.30 -75.77 17.72
C ARG A 2 41.35 -74.94 16.39
N PHE A 3 40.28 -75.03 15.60
CA PHE A 3 40.10 -74.22 14.41
C PHE A 3 39.56 -72.86 14.81
N LEU A 4 40.27 -71.76 14.51
CA LEU A 4 39.82 -70.43 14.60
C LEU A 4 39.18 -70.04 13.24
N LEU A 5 37.89 -69.77 13.23
CA LEU A 5 37.17 -69.17 12.07
C LEU A 5 37.34 -67.66 12.17
N ALA A 6 38.04 -67.07 11.23
CA ALA A 6 38.09 -65.59 11.05
C ALA A 6 36.89 -65.14 10.20
N VAL A 7 35.96 -64.39 10.80
CA VAL A 7 34.88 -63.73 10.06
C VAL A 7 35.41 -62.37 9.60
N ALA A 8 35.58 -62.22 8.28
CA ALA A 8 35.91 -60.92 7.66
C ALA A 8 34.61 -60.11 7.53
N LEU A 9 34.45 -59.05 8.33
CA LEU A 9 33.40 -58.03 8.14
C LEU A 9 33.82 -57.13 6.96
N ALA A 10 33.14 -57.25 5.82
CA ALA A 10 33.24 -56.33 4.73
C ALA A 10 32.37 -55.10 5.07
N CYS A 11 32.96 -53.99 5.49
CA CYS A 11 32.30 -52.68 5.53
C CYS A 11 32.05 -52.17 4.11
N ALA A 12 30.80 -52.33 3.60
CA ALA A 12 30.36 -51.63 2.42
C ALA A 12 30.22 -50.13 2.78
N ALA A 13 31.20 -49.33 2.43
CA ALA A 13 31.07 -47.86 2.44
C ALA A 13 30.03 -47.47 1.40
N SER A 14 28.79 -47.14 1.84
CA SER A 14 27.84 -46.44 1.00
C SER A 14 28.41 -45.06 0.69
N PHE A 15 28.98 -44.90 -0.48
CA PHE A 15 29.26 -43.58 -1.04
C PHE A 15 27.92 -42.93 -1.25
N ALA A 16 27.52 -42.02 -0.39
CA ALA A 16 26.44 -41.08 -0.65
C ALA A 16 26.85 -40.29 -1.94
N GLN A 17 26.17 -40.59 -3.01
CA GLN A 17 26.36 -39.89 -4.27
C GLN A 17 26.12 -38.41 -4.00
N GLN A 18 27.13 -37.56 -4.21
CA GLN A 18 26.91 -36.13 -4.10
C GLN A 18 25.79 -35.75 -5.08
N PRO A 19 24.80 -34.95 -4.65
CA PRO A 19 23.76 -34.51 -5.55
C PRO A 19 24.42 -33.82 -6.75
N GLY A 20 23.98 -34.18 -7.95
CA GLY A 20 24.45 -33.52 -9.19
C GLY A 20 24.06 -32.05 -9.17
N PRO A 21 24.56 -31.26 -10.15
CA PRO A 21 24.22 -29.85 -10.24
C PRO A 21 22.69 -29.68 -10.36
N PRO A 22 22.13 -28.60 -9.83
CA PRO A 22 20.72 -28.30 -9.98
C PRO A 22 20.28 -28.28 -11.44
N THR A 23 19.03 -28.72 -11.71
CA THR A 23 18.45 -28.74 -13.05
C THR A 23 17.20 -27.86 -13.10
N PHE A 24 16.86 -27.37 -14.33
CA PHE A 24 15.67 -26.54 -14.48
C PHE A 24 14.40 -27.26 -14.02
N THR A 25 14.18 -28.49 -14.48
CA THR A 25 12.93 -29.21 -14.25
C THR A 25 12.72 -29.58 -12.78
N GLN A 26 13.78 -29.92 -12.05
CA GLN A 26 13.67 -30.38 -10.66
C GLN A 26 13.79 -29.26 -9.63
N ASP A 27 14.69 -28.30 -9.92
CA ASP A 27 15.13 -27.36 -8.88
C ASP A 27 14.72 -25.91 -9.15
N ILE A 28 14.62 -25.50 -10.42
CA ILE A 28 14.39 -24.11 -10.80
C ILE A 28 12.91 -23.84 -11.14
N ALA A 29 12.31 -24.66 -11.99
CA ALA A 29 10.93 -24.49 -12.44
C ALA A 29 9.92 -24.40 -11.28
N PRO A 30 10.04 -25.21 -10.18
CA PRO A 30 9.07 -25.15 -9.09
C PRO A 30 8.95 -23.75 -8.47
N PHE A 31 10.06 -23.10 -8.11
CA PHE A 31 9.98 -21.79 -7.49
C PHE A 31 9.78 -20.65 -8.51
N VAL A 32 10.31 -20.77 -9.75
CA VAL A 32 10.03 -19.80 -10.82
C VAL A 32 8.54 -19.77 -11.13
N TYR A 33 7.90 -20.94 -11.20
CA TYR A 33 6.47 -21.02 -11.48
C TYR A 33 5.64 -20.45 -10.32
N ALA A 34 6.06 -20.67 -9.06
CA ALA A 34 5.37 -20.16 -7.89
C ALA A 34 5.50 -18.64 -7.73
N ASN A 35 6.68 -18.07 -8.02
CA ASN A 35 6.98 -16.68 -7.65
C ASN A 35 7.05 -15.70 -8.83
N CYS A 36 7.31 -16.16 -10.05
CA CYS A 36 7.57 -15.28 -11.21
C CYS A 36 6.43 -15.27 -12.22
N THR A 37 5.79 -16.42 -12.48
CA THR A 37 4.85 -16.57 -13.59
C THR A 37 3.52 -15.82 -13.41
N ARG A 38 3.20 -15.35 -12.18
CA ARG A 38 2.02 -14.48 -11.98
C ARG A 38 2.09 -13.20 -12.81
N CYS A 39 3.30 -12.67 -13.01
CA CYS A 39 3.54 -11.47 -13.82
C CYS A 39 4.24 -11.79 -15.13
N HIS A 40 5.20 -12.74 -15.14
CA HIS A 40 6.01 -13.10 -16.30
C HIS A 40 5.37 -14.22 -17.14
N ARG A 41 4.21 -13.92 -17.72
CA ARG A 41 3.50 -14.76 -18.70
C ARG A 41 2.85 -13.90 -19.79
N PRO A 42 2.46 -14.47 -20.95
CA PRO A 42 1.79 -13.72 -22.00
C PRO A 42 0.53 -13.00 -21.49
N GLY A 43 0.38 -11.72 -21.83
CA GLY A 43 -0.77 -10.90 -21.45
C GLY A 43 -0.73 -10.30 -20.04
N GLU A 44 0.35 -10.52 -19.28
CA GLU A 44 0.56 -9.94 -17.98
C GLU A 44 1.63 -8.83 -17.99
N ALA A 45 1.82 -8.18 -16.83
CA ALA A 45 2.65 -6.98 -16.68
C ALA A 45 4.15 -7.22 -16.93
N GLY A 46 4.65 -8.45 -16.73
CA GLY A 46 6.07 -8.74 -16.93
C GLY A 46 6.47 -8.57 -18.40
N PRO A 47 7.60 -7.90 -18.69
CA PRO A 47 8.01 -7.55 -20.05
C PRO A 47 8.40 -8.76 -20.92
N PHE A 48 8.42 -9.96 -20.35
CA PHE A 48 8.72 -11.22 -21.00
C PHE A 48 8.18 -12.41 -20.20
N PRO A 49 7.87 -13.54 -20.87
CA PRO A 49 7.45 -14.74 -20.15
C PRO A 49 8.61 -15.48 -19.49
N LEU A 50 8.30 -16.24 -18.41
CA LEU A 50 9.19 -17.18 -17.72
C LEU A 50 8.51 -18.54 -17.52
N ILE A 51 7.74 -18.97 -18.52
CA ILE A 51 6.92 -20.20 -18.46
C ILE A 51 7.59 -21.41 -19.09
N SER A 52 8.78 -21.28 -19.65
CA SER A 52 9.52 -22.38 -20.27
C SER A 52 11.00 -22.36 -19.88
N TYR A 53 11.67 -23.53 -19.99
CA TYR A 53 13.12 -23.62 -19.85
C TYR A 53 13.85 -22.60 -20.72
N ARG A 54 13.44 -22.47 -21.99
CA ARG A 54 14.04 -21.54 -22.95
C ARG A 54 13.94 -20.09 -22.47
N ASP A 55 12.81 -19.71 -21.92
CA ASP A 55 12.58 -18.34 -21.45
C ASP A 55 13.49 -17.99 -20.27
N VAL A 56 13.59 -18.90 -19.29
CA VAL A 56 14.41 -18.70 -18.08
C VAL A 56 15.90 -18.80 -18.44
N LYS A 57 16.32 -19.82 -19.21
CA LYS A 57 17.73 -19.99 -19.63
C LYS A 57 18.27 -18.76 -20.35
N LYS A 58 17.48 -18.19 -21.27
CA LYS A 58 17.88 -17.01 -22.05
C LYS A 58 18.20 -15.80 -21.16
N ARG A 59 17.57 -15.72 -19.99
CA ARG A 59 17.66 -14.56 -19.09
C ARG A 59 18.36 -14.86 -17.76
N ALA A 60 18.89 -16.06 -17.60
CA ALA A 60 19.35 -16.58 -16.33
C ALA A 60 20.34 -15.67 -15.60
N ILE A 61 21.27 -15.03 -16.30
CA ILE A 61 22.25 -14.12 -15.72
C ILE A 61 21.56 -12.87 -15.14
N ASN A 62 20.65 -12.27 -15.91
CA ASN A 62 19.92 -11.08 -15.45
C ASN A 62 18.96 -11.43 -14.30
N LEU A 63 18.30 -12.61 -14.40
CA LEU A 63 17.43 -13.09 -13.32
C LEU A 63 18.21 -13.30 -12.02
N LEU A 64 19.41 -13.89 -12.09
CA LEU A 64 20.26 -14.07 -10.92
C LEU A 64 20.60 -12.71 -10.30
N ALA A 65 21.03 -11.72 -11.09
CA ALA A 65 21.38 -10.40 -10.60
C ALA A 65 20.21 -9.74 -9.85
N VAL A 66 19.01 -9.70 -10.45
CA VAL A 66 17.84 -9.06 -9.80
C VAL A 66 17.29 -9.86 -8.61
N MET A 67 17.54 -11.17 -8.53
CA MET A 67 17.24 -11.98 -7.34
C MET A 67 18.22 -11.67 -6.19
N GLU A 68 19.50 -11.52 -6.49
CA GLU A 68 20.54 -11.21 -5.53
C GLU A 68 20.43 -9.79 -4.97
N GLU A 69 19.99 -8.85 -5.81
CA GLU A 69 19.67 -7.47 -5.42
C GLU A 69 18.36 -7.36 -4.62
N GLY A 70 17.54 -8.44 -4.59
CA GLY A 70 16.22 -8.43 -3.97
C GLY A 70 15.17 -7.64 -4.74
N TYR A 71 15.49 -7.21 -5.98
CA TYR A 71 14.57 -6.45 -6.83
C TYR A 71 13.43 -7.33 -7.37
N MET A 72 13.67 -8.62 -7.64
CA MET A 72 12.69 -9.59 -8.10
C MET A 72 12.78 -10.92 -7.34
N PRO A 73 11.62 -11.49 -6.94
CA PRO A 73 10.27 -10.95 -7.07
C PRO A 73 10.04 -9.76 -6.13
N PRO A 74 9.12 -8.83 -6.47
CA PRO A 74 8.88 -7.63 -5.66
C PRO A 74 8.17 -8.00 -4.36
N TRP A 75 8.93 -7.94 -3.26
CA TRP A 75 8.42 -8.21 -1.91
C TRP A 75 9.20 -7.37 -0.89
N HIS A 76 8.59 -6.29 -0.43
CA HIS A 76 9.27 -5.27 0.36
C HIS A 76 9.13 -5.38 1.88
N PRO A 77 8.13 -6.10 2.48
CA PRO A 77 8.07 -6.26 3.93
C PRO A 77 9.32 -6.94 4.47
N GLU A 78 9.86 -6.41 5.57
CA GLU A 78 11.00 -7.00 6.26
C GLU A 78 10.67 -8.40 6.80
N ALA A 79 11.61 -9.34 6.65
CA ALA A 79 11.45 -10.70 7.14
C ALA A 79 11.24 -10.73 8.66
N GLY A 80 10.21 -11.43 9.12
CA GLY A 80 9.92 -11.57 10.54
C GLY A 80 9.20 -10.36 11.16
N TYR A 81 8.98 -9.29 10.41
CA TYR A 81 8.19 -8.15 10.87
C TYR A 81 6.78 -8.18 10.25
N GLY A 82 5.87 -8.87 10.91
CA GLY A 82 4.60 -9.34 10.37
C GLY A 82 4.76 -10.74 9.73
N ARG A 83 3.64 -11.42 9.52
CA ARG A 83 3.57 -12.74 8.84
C ARG A 83 2.44 -12.66 7.82
N PHE A 84 2.78 -12.83 6.54
CA PHE A 84 1.84 -12.62 5.45
C PHE A 84 1.55 -13.91 4.67
N ARG A 85 0.38 -13.96 4.01
CA ARG A 85 0.06 -15.00 3.04
C ARG A 85 0.80 -14.72 1.73
N ASN A 86 1.04 -15.78 0.95
CA ASN A 86 1.54 -15.64 -0.42
C ASN A 86 2.82 -14.80 -0.52
N GLU A 87 3.70 -14.92 0.47
CA GLU A 87 4.99 -14.23 0.49
C GLU A 87 5.81 -14.62 -0.74
N LEU A 88 6.26 -13.60 -1.49
CA LEU A 88 6.99 -13.81 -2.74
C LEU A 88 8.50 -13.85 -2.55
N ARG A 89 9.00 -13.50 -1.40
CA ARG A 89 10.44 -13.50 -1.11
C ARG A 89 11.04 -14.87 -1.41
N LEU A 90 12.13 -14.84 -2.16
CA LEU A 90 12.98 -16.03 -2.28
C LEU A 90 13.83 -16.16 -1.02
N ASP A 91 13.98 -17.38 -0.55
CA ASP A 91 14.94 -17.66 0.51
C ASP A 91 16.36 -17.77 -0.06
N GLU A 92 17.36 -17.67 0.82
CA GLU A 92 18.77 -17.75 0.43
C GLU A 92 19.09 -19.08 -0.28
N ALA A 93 18.46 -20.18 0.10
CA ALA A 93 18.69 -21.48 -0.52
C ALA A 93 18.19 -21.51 -1.98
N GLN A 94 17.06 -20.86 -2.27
CA GLN A 94 16.53 -20.73 -3.64
C GLN A 94 17.47 -19.89 -4.52
N VAL A 95 17.97 -18.77 -4.01
CA VAL A 95 18.93 -17.90 -4.73
C VAL A 95 20.22 -18.67 -5.00
N GLN A 96 20.78 -19.36 -4.00
CA GLN A 96 22.00 -20.18 -4.17
C GLN A 96 21.76 -21.35 -5.15
N THR A 97 20.61 -21.98 -5.13
CA THR A 97 20.24 -23.03 -6.08
C THR A 97 20.22 -22.48 -7.51
N PHE A 98 19.64 -21.28 -7.70
CA PHE A 98 19.62 -20.64 -9.01
C PHE A 98 21.04 -20.26 -9.48
N ARG A 99 21.87 -19.73 -8.58
CA ARG A 99 23.28 -19.45 -8.85
C ARG A 99 24.04 -20.70 -9.31
N ALA A 100 23.95 -21.78 -8.54
CA ALA A 100 24.60 -23.07 -8.86
C ALA A 100 24.13 -23.62 -10.20
N TRP A 101 22.84 -23.45 -10.54
CA TRP A 101 22.31 -23.82 -11.85
C TRP A 101 22.90 -22.97 -12.98
N VAL A 102 23.06 -21.66 -12.79
CA VAL A 102 23.70 -20.77 -13.76
C VAL A 102 25.16 -21.16 -13.98
N GLU A 103 25.91 -21.41 -12.92
CA GLU A 103 27.33 -21.82 -12.94
C GLU A 103 27.55 -23.18 -13.61
N ALA A 104 26.57 -24.10 -13.48
CA ALA A 104 26.59 -25.42 -14.15
C ALA A 104 26.15 -25.39 -15.63
N ASP A 105 26.15 -24.23 -16.28
CA ASP A 105 25.70 -24.02 -17.66
C ASP A 105 24.22 -24.34 -17.88
N ARG A 106 23.44 -24.22 -16.85
CA ARG A 106 21.97 -24.21 -16.90
C ARG A 106 21.37 -25.50 -17.49
N PRO A 107 21.63 -26.68 -16.91
CA PRO A 107 21.10 -27.93 -17.44
C PRO A 107 19.58 -27.99 -17.33
N GLU A 108 18.91 -28.56 -18.35
CA GLU A 108 17.44 -28.67 -18.39
C GLU A 108 16.92 -29.69 -17.37
N GLY A 109 17.55 -30.82 -17.28
CA GLY A 109 17.09 -31.95 -16.47
C GLY A 109 16.10 -32.89 -17.17
N PRO A 110 15.61 -33.93 -16.47
CA PRO A 110 14.73 -34.92 -17.05
C PRO A 110 13.32 -34.35 -17.29
N ALA A 111 12.78 -34.51 -18.50
CA ALA A 111 11.45 -33.99 -18.86
C ALA A 111 10.32 -34.52 -17.93
N ALA A 112 10.46 -35.74 -17.44
CA ALA A 112 9.48 -36.36 -16.52
C ALA A 112 9.39 -35.66 -15.14
N ALA A 113 10.40 -34.85 -14.78
CA ALA A 113 10.43 -34.08 -13.53
C ALA A 113 9.91 -32.65 -13.69
N MET A 114 9.48 -32.25 -14.89
CA MET A 114 8.92 -30.92 -15.14
C MET A 114 7.62 -30.75 -14.34
N PRO A 115 7.51 -29.74 -13.47
CA PRO A 115 6.24 -29.46 -12.80
C PRO A 115 5.19 -28.96 -13.81
N ALA A 116 3.93 -29.19 -13.52
CA ALA A 116 2.85 -28.56 -14.26
C ALA A 116 2.93 -27.04 -14.07
N LEU A 117 2.64 -26.30 -15.15
CA LEU A 117 2.42 -24.85 -15.02
C LEU A 117 1.24 -24.59 -14.07
N PRO A 118 1.28 -23.52 -13.28
CA PRO A 118 0.10 -23.06 -12.56
C PRO A 118 -1.08 -22.87 -13.52
N ASP A 119 -2.27 -23.09 -13.03
CA ASP A 119 -3.49 -22.74 -13.76
C ASP A 119 -3.62 -21.21 -13.81
N PHE A 120 -3.78 -20.67 -15.00
CA PHE A 120 -3.99 -19.26 -15.26
C PHE A 120 -5.37 -19.07 -15.86
N PRO A 121 -6.39 -18.73 -15.06
CA PRO A 121 -7.75 -18.56 -15.54
C PRO A 121 -7.79 -17.56 -16.71
N GLU A 122 -8.47 -17.94 -17.79
CA GLU A 122 -8.86 -16.99 -18.83
C GLU A 122 -10.03 -16.15 -18.33
N GLY A 123 -9.99 -14.83 -18.51
CA GLY A 123 -11.06 -13.96 -18.04
C GLY A 123 -10.88 -13.52 -16.58
N TRP A 124 -11.98 -13.49 -15.82
CA TRP A 124 -11.98 -13.10 -14.41
C TRP A 124 -11.33 -14.18 -13.55
N GLN A 125 -10.35 -13.77 -12.73
CA GLN A 125 -9.57 -14.72 -11.93
C GLN A 125 -10.39 -15.30 -10.75
N LEU A 126 -11.36 -14.53 -10.27
CA LEU A 126 -12.26 -14.94 -9.17
C LEU A 126 -13.59 -15.55 -9.66
N GLY A 127 -13.71 -15.84 -10.97
CA GLY A 127 -14.97 -16.23 -11.60
C GLY A 127 -15.80 -15.03 -12.09
N GLU A 128 -17.03 -15.25 -12.56
CA GLU A 128 -17.87 -14.16 -13.06
C GLU A 128 -18.26 -13.20 -11.92
N PRO A 129 -17.99 -11.88 -12.06
CA PRO A 129 -18.38 -10.89 -11.06
C PRO A 129 -19.88 -10.60 -11.10
N ASP A 130 -20.43 -10.18 -9.96
CA ASP A 130 -21.85 -9.78 -9.88
C ASP A 130 -22.12 -8.50 -10.67
N VAL A 131 -21.13 -7.58 -10.71
CA VAL A 131 -21.22 -6.32 -11.46
C VAL A 131 -19.90 -6.04 -12.14
N VAL A 132 -19.99 -5.73 -13.43
CA VAL A 132 -18.84 -5.26 -14.22
C VAL A 132 -19.01 -3.78 -14.52
N LEU A 133 -18.04 -2.98 -14.12
CA LEU A 133 -17.98 -1.56 -14.40
C LEU A 133 -16.79 -1.23 -15.29
N LYS A 134 -16.95 -0.27 -16.16
CA LYS A 134 -15.91 0.22 -17.06
C LYS A 134 -15.86 1.73 -17.00
N THR A 135 -14.67 2.32 -17.12
CA THR A 135 -14.54 3.78 -17.22
C THR A 135 -15.34 4.30 -18.40
N SER A 136 -15.87 5.52 -18.28
CA SER A 136 -16.85 6.13 -19.22
C SER A 136 -16.38 6.11 -20.68
N ALA A 137 -15.07 6.26 -20.91
CA ALA A 137 -14.43 6.15 -22.20
C ALA A 137 -12.94 5.79 -22.02
N ALA A 138 -12.30 5.35 -23.11
CA ALA A 138 -10.86 5.17 -23.14
C ALA A 138 -10.15 6.52 -23.00
N TYR A 139 -9.12 6.57 -22.16
CA TYR A 139 -8.29 7.76 -21.95
C TYR A 139 -7.05 7.70 -22.85
N PRO A 140 -6.79 8.72 -23.68
CA PRO A 140 -5.60 8.74 -24.52
C PRO A 140 -4.35 9.01 -23.69
N VAL A 141 -3.41 8.09 -23.71
CA VAL A 141 -2.10 8.16 -23.06
C VAL A 141 -1.04 8.49 -24.13
N PRO A 142 -0.34 9.63 -24.01
CA PRO A 142 0.71 9.99 -24.96
C PRO A 142 1.92 9.04 -24.85
N ALA A 143 2.77 9.01 -25.88
CA ALA A 143 3.99 8.20 -25.86
C ALA A 143 4.99 8.61 -24.77
N GLY A 144 4.98 9.87 -24.35
CA GLY A 144 5.88 10.39 -23.34
C GLY A 144 5.30 11.60 -22.63
N GLY A 145 5.96 12.07 -21.59
CA GLY A 145 5.52 13.18 -20.78
C GLY A 145 5.51 12.83 -19.29
N ARG A 146 4.76 13.59 -18.51
CA ARG A 146 4.58 13.35 -17.09
C ARG A 146 3.49 12.30 -16.86
N ASP A 147 3.52 11.70 -15.69
CA ASP A 147 2.46 10.85 -15.19
C ASP A 147 1.09 11.54 -15.22
N ILE A 148 0.07 10.75 -15.43
CA ILE A 148 -1.30 11.21 -15.54
C ILE A 148 -2.13 10.62 -14.42
N TYR A 149 -2.67 11.49 -13.57
CA TYR A 149 -3.65 11.11 -12.54
C TYR A 149 -5.05 11.49 -13.03
N ARG A 150 -5.90 10.48 -13.18
CA ARG A 150 -7.26 10.68 -13.68
C ARG A 150 -8.27 9.94 -12.82
N ASN A 151 -9.35 10.62 -12.45
CA ASN A 151 -10.47 10.00 -11.76
C ASN A 151 -11.57 9.71 -12.77
N PHE A 152 -12.30 8.60 -12.57
CA PHE A 152 -13.46 8.22 -13.36
C PHE A 152 -14.62 7.90 -12.43
N ALA A 153 -15.79 8.48 -12.70
CA ALA A 153 -16.99 8.08 -12.02
C ALA A 153 -17.45 6.71 -12.54
N LEU A 154 -17.77 5.81 -11.62
CA LEU A 154 -18.29 4.48 -11.92
C LEU A 154 -19.69 4.35 -11.28
N PRO A 155 -20.77 4.66 -12.02
CA PRO A 155 -22.12 4.53 -11.53
C PRO A 155 -22.46 3.10 -11.15
N LEU A 156 -22.96 2.90 -9.92
CA LEU A 156 -23.37 1.58 -9.43
C LEU A 156 -24.89 1.36 -9.53
N ASP A 157 -25.66 2.41 -9.21
CA ASP A 157 -27.13 2.37 -9.22
C ASP A 157 -27.74 1.19 -8.46
N LEU A 158 -27.12 0.77 -7.34
CA LEU A 158 -27.58 -0.34 -6.52
C LEU A 158 -28.96 -0.06 -5.92
N PRO A 159 -29.91 -1.01 -6.03
CA PRO A 159 -31.26 -0.86 -5.49
C PRO A 159 -31.32 -1.00 -3.97
N GLU A 160 -30.32 -1.61 -3.37
CA GLU A 160 -30.18 -1.89 -1.93
C GLU A 160 -28.71 -1.83 -1.51
N ASP A 161 -28.45 -1.85 -0.19
CA ASP A 161 -27.09 -2.00 0.33
C ASP A 161 -26.51 -3.33 -0.13
N LYS A 162 -25.25 -3.33 -0.57
CA LYS A 162 -24.48 -4.53 -0.91
C LYS A 162 -23.21 -4.62 -0.07
N TRP A 163 -22.66 -5.81 0.00
CA TRP A 163 -21.46 -6.09 0.78
C TRP A 163 -20.37 -6.64 -0.13
N LEU A 164 -19.41 -5.79 -0.42
CA LEU A 164 -18.31 -6.09 -1.31
C LEU A 164 -17.34 -7.07 -0.65
N THR A 165 -17.08 -8.20 -1.30
CA THR A 165 -16.14 -9.24 -0.84
C THR A 165 -14.84 -9.23 -1.62
N ALA A 166 -14.84 -8.78 -2.88
CA ALA A 166 -13.65 -8.63 -3.69
C ALA A 166 -13.84 -7.57 -4.77
N ILE A 167 -12.74 -7.02 -5.25
CA ILE A 167 -12.65 -6.24 -6.49
C ILE A 167 -11.53 -6.84 -7.34
N GLU A 168 -11.84 -7.10 -8.60
CA GLU A 168 -10.84 -7.45 -9.59
C GLU A 168 -10.68 -6.32 -10.59
N VAL A 169 -9.45 -5.82 -10.75
CA VAL A 169 -9.11 -4.74 -11.68
C VAL A 169 -8.48 -5.34 -12.93
N ARG A 170 -9.00 -4.93 -14.08
CA ARG A 170 -8.52 -5.34 -15.41
C ARG A 170 -8.14 -4.11 -16.23
N PRO A 171 -6.85 -3.80 -16.31
CA PRO A 171 -6.34 -2.75 -17.19
C PRO A 171 -6.72 -2.99 -18.66
N GLY A 172 -7.01 -1.95 -19.39
CA GLY A 172 -7.10 -2.00 -20.85
C GLY A 172 -5.71 -2.11 -21.47
N ASP A 173 -4.75 -1.36 -20.96
CA ASP A 173 -3.33 -1.44 -21.32
C ASP A 173 -2.46 -1.52 -20.05
N ARG A 174 -1.90 -2.71 -19.79
CA ARG A 174 -1.09 -3.00 -18.60
C ARG A 174 0.28 -2.33 -18.61
N GLU A 175 0.75 -1.84 -19.76
CA GLU A 175 2.04 -1.16 -19.88
C GLU A 175 1.99 0.27 -19.35
N VAL A 176 0.79 0.88 -19.31
CA VAL A 176 0.62 2.29 -18.92
C VAL A 176 -0.15 2.47 -17.62
N LEU A 177 -0.94 1.50 -17.17
CA LEU A 177 -1.65 1.57 -15.90
C LEU A 177 -0.74 1.12 -14.76
N HIS A 178 -0.23 2.09 -14.00
CA HIS A 178 0.67 1.84 -12.88
C HIS A 178 -0.08 1.34 -11.63
N HIS A 179 -1.08 2.09 -11.18
CA HIS A 179 -1.99 1.65 -10.12
C HIS A 179 -3.36 2.32 -10.22
N VAL A 180 -4.31 1.75 -9.51
CA VAL A 180 -5.63 2.36 -9.29
C VAL A 180 -5.98 2.33 -7.81
N LEU A 181 -6.68 3.38 -7.37
CA LEU A 181 -7.36 3.44 -6.09
C LEU A 181 -8.87 3.56 -6.34
N VAL A 182 -9.65 2.76 -5.62
CA VAL A 182 -11.11 2.74 -5.74
C VAL A 182 -11.70 3.33 -4.47
N PHE A 183 -12.52 4.35 -4.63
CA PHE A 183 -13.17 5.08 -3.54
C PHE A 183 -14.67 4.95 -3.61
N LEU A 184 -15.31 4.85 -2.46
CA LEU A 184 -16.76 4.94 -2.31
C LEU A 184 -17.20 6.41 -2.42
N ASP A 185 -18.08 6.72 -3.34
CA ASP A 185 -18.66 8.06 -3.56
C ASP A 185 -20.15 8.06 -3.15
N GLU A 186 -20.41 8.20 -1.86
CA GLU A 186 -21.74 8.17 -1.29
C GLU A 186 -22.61 9.34 -1.77
N ASP A 187 -21.99 10.49 -2.07
CA ASP A 187 -22.66 11.72 -2.51
C ASP A 187 -22.80 11.81 -4.04
N ARG A 188 -22.30 10.82 -4.81
CA ARG A 188 -22.31 10.78 -6.29
C ARG A 188 -21.69 12.02 -6.96
N GLN A 189 -20.71 12.62 -6.30
CA GLN A 189 -20.06 13.84 -6.81
C GLN A 189 -19.29 13.58 -8.09
N GLY A 190 -18.70 12.39 -8.26
CA GLY A 190 -17.95 11.99 -9.44
C GLY A 190 -18.75 12.17 -10.72
N ARG A 191 -20.04 11.77 -10.75
CA ARG A 191 -20.90 11.94 -11.93
C ARG A 191 -20.96 13.40 -12.41
N SER A 192 -20.98 14.34 -11.48
CA SER A 192 -21.06 15.76 -11.81
C SER A 192 -19.74 16.34 -12.33
N LEU A 193 -18.63 15.66 -12.08
CA LEU A 193 -17.27 16.08 -12.47
C LEU A 193 -16.81 15.44 -13.77
N GLU A 194 -17.39 14.28 -14.12
CA GLU A 194 -17.03 13.48 -15.28
C GLU A 194 -17.08 14.33 -16.57
N GLY A 195 -15.98 14.34 -17.33
CA GLY A 195 -15.88 15.02 -18.62
C GLY A 195 -15.88 16.56 -18.59
N ARG A 196 -15.91 17.22 -17.44
CA ARG A 196 -16.02 18.70 -17.35
C ARG A 196 -14.88 19.47 -18.03
N ASP A 197 -13.70 18.86 -18.13
CA ASP A 197 -12.54 19.47 -18.78
C ASP A 197 -12.38 19.03 -20.26
N GLY A 198 -13.41 18.41 -20.83
CA GLY A 198 -13.44 17.96 -22.22
C GLY A 198 -12.66 16.67 -22.50
N ARG A 199 -12.28 15.94 -21.44
CA ARG A 199 -11.57 14.65 -21.53
C ARG A 199 -12.31 13.59 -20.70
N PRO A 200 -12.15 12.29 -21.02
CA PRO A 200 -12.71 11.22 -20.18
C PRO A 200 -12.26 11.35 -18.73
N GLY A 201 -13.17 11.13 -17.78
CA GLY A 201 -12.90 11.29 -16.36
C GLY A 201 -12.81 12.76 -15.93
N PHE A 202 -12.13 13.04 -14.80
CA PHE A 202 -11.95 14.37 -14.25
C PHE A 202 -10.64 14.50 -13.46
N ARG A 203 -10.16 15.73 -13.30
CA ARG A 203 -8.99 16.06 -12.48
C ARG A 203 -9.39 16.51 -11.08
N GLY A 204 -8.42 16.53 -10.16
CA GLY A 204 -8.57 17.09 -8.84
C GLY A 204 -8.88 16.05 -7.76
N ARG A 205 -9.36 16.53 -6.61
CA ARG A 205 -9.76 15.63 -5.51
C ARG A 205 -10.93 14.79 -6.01
N GLY A 206 -10.80 13.48 -5.96
CA GLY A 206 -11.93 12.56 -6.11
C GLY A 206 -13.08 12.98 -5.21
N ALA A 207 -14.26 12.46 -5.46
CA ALA A 207 -15.48 12.88 -4.77
C ALA A 207 -15.29 12.96 -3.24
N GLY A 208 -15.21 14.14 -2.71
CA GLY A 208 -15.41 14.53 -1.32
C GLY A 208 -14.68 13.75 -0.24
N ARG A 209 -15.43 13.16 0.69
CA ARG A 209 -14.97 12.35 1.84
C ARG A 209 -14.87 10.86 1.49
N ALA A 210 -14.38 10.53 0.31
CA ALA A 210 -14.40 9.18 -0.21
C ALA A 210 -13.58 8.21 0.66
N THR A 211 -14.21 7.12 1.10
CA THR A 211 -13.53 6.01 1.76
C THR A 211 -12.88 5.13 0.69
N MET A 212 -11.58 4.87 0.81
CA MET A 212 -10.91 3.91 -0.07
C MET A 212 -11.41 2.50 0.25
N VAL A 213 -11.96 1.83 -0.76
CA VAL A 213 -12.50 0.47 -0.64
C VAL A 213 -11.58 -0.59 -1.25
N ALA A 214 -10.75 -0.20 -2.23
CA ALA A 214 -9.78 -1.08 -2.84
C ALA A 214 -8.61 -0.31 -3.45
N GLY A 215 -7.53 -1.02 -3.74
CA GLY A 215 -6.41 -0.57 -4.54
C GLY A 215 -5.86 -1.75 -5.34
N TRP A 216 -5.31 -1.45 -6.49
CA TRP A 216 -4.58 -2.40 -7.32
C TRP A 216 -3.31 -1.72 -7.85
N ALA A 217 -2.22 -2.44 -7.86
CA ALA A 217 -0.98 -2.06 -8.52
C ALA A 217 -0.49 -3.21 -9.39
N VAL A 218 0.49 -2.95 -10.24
CA VAL A 218 1.11 -3.95 -11.11
C VAL A 218 1.51 -5.19 -10.31
N GLY A 219 1.12 -6.38 -10.78
CA GLY A 219 1.36 -7.65 -10.09
C GLY A 219 0.38 -7.99 -8.96
N GLY A 220 -0.48 -7.08 -8.55
CA GLY A 220 -1.53 -7.32 -7.57
C GLY A 220 -2.52 -8.38 -8.06
N GLN A 221 -2.79 -9.39 -7.22
CA GLN A 221 -3.78 -10.43 -7.51
C GLN A 221 -5.08 -10.11 -6.76
N PRO A 222 -6.24 -10.34 -7.38
CA PRO A 222 -7.50 -10.19 -6.69
C PRO A 222 -7.66 -11.32 -5.65
N GLU A 223 -8.18 -10.95 -4.48
CA GLU A 223 -8.47 -11.91 -3.42
C GLU A 223 -9.83 -11.57 -2.80
N HIS A 224 -10.62 -12.60 -2.48
CA HIS A 224 -11.79 -12.42 -1.63
C HIS A 224 -11.37 -12.08 -0.21
N LEU A 225 -12.13 -11.20 0.43
CA LEU A 225 -12.10 -11.04 1.87
C LEU A 225 -12.38 -12.39 2.54
N PRO A 226 -11.92 -12.62 3.79
CA PRO A 226 -12.25 -13.84 4.51
C PRO A 226 -13.76 -14.11 4.54
N GLN A 227 -14.13 -15.38 4.54
CA GLN A 227 -15.55 -15.79 4.55
C GLN A 227 -16.32 -15.10 5.69
N GLY A 228 -17.52 -14.65 5.40
CA GLY A 228 -18.38 -13.95 6.34
C GLY A 228 -18.00 -12.49 6.58
N MET A 229 -17.08 -11.92 5.79
CA MET A 229 -16.66 -10.52 5.86
C MET A 229 -17.02 -9.75 4.59
N GLY A 230 -17.24 -8.45 4.70
CA GLY A 230 -17.50 -7.57 3.57
C GLY A 230 -17.43 -6.09 3.92
N LEU A 231 -17.16 -5.29 2.89
CA LEU A 231 -17.22 -3.83 2.97
C LEU A 231 -18.62 -3.38 2.54
N ARG A 232 -19.29 -2.62 3.37
CA ARG A 232 -20.62 -2.10 3.02
C ARG A 232 -20.54 -1.08 1.91
N ILE A 233 -21.33 -1.29 0.86
CA ILE A 233 -21.61 -0.33 -0.21
C ILE A 233 -23.05 0.12 -0.07
N PRO A 234 -23.31 1.33 0.43
CA PRO A 234 -24.67 1.82 0.66
C PRO A 234 -25.45 1.94 -0.65
N LYS A 235 -26.74 1.67 -0.59
CA LYS A 235 -27.69 1.97 -1.68
C LYS A 235 -27.48 3.39 -2.19
N GLY A 236 -27.46 3.52 -3.51
CA GLY A 236 -27.34 4.82 -4.16
C GLY A 236 -25.97 5.45 -4.10
N SER A 237 -24.93 4.74 -3.62
CA SER A 237 -23.53 5.15 -3.78
C SER A 237 -23.02 4.83 -5.18
N ASP A 238 -21.96 5.51 -5.58
CA ASP A 238 -21.13 5.19 -6.74
C ASP A 238 -19.71 4.82 -6.28
N LEU A 239 -18.87 4.43 -7.23
CA LEU A 239 -17.44 4.35 -7.03
C LEU A 239 -16.73 5.45 -7.83
N THR A 240 -15.57 5.88 -7.36
CA THR A 240 -14.62 6.67 -8.12
C THR A 240 -13.35 5.89 -8.27
N LEU A 241 -12.94 5.64 -9.51
CA LEU A 241 -11.67 5.02 -9.84
C LEU A 241 -10.63 6.12 -10.08
N GLN A 242 -9.56 6.16 -9.31
CA GLN A 242 -8.40 7.01 -9.58
C GLN A 242 -7.33 6.16 -10.26
N SER A 243 -7.02 6.48 -11.51
CA SER A 243 -5.97 5.82 -12.29
C SER A 243 -4.71 6.67 -12.29
N HIS A 244 -3.57 6.02 -12.02
CA HIS A 244 -2.24 6.53 -12.27
C HIS A 244 -1.72 5.89 -13.56
N LEU A 245 -1.46 6.72 -14.57
CA LEU A 245 -1.00 6.29 -15.88
C LEU A 245 0.41 6.81 -16.12
N HIS A 246 1.32 5.90 -16.51
CA HIS A 246 2.70 6.21 -16.87
C HIS A 246 2.90 6.00 -18.38
N PRO A 247 3.37 7.02 -19.15
CA PRO A 247 3.64 6.88 -20.58
C PRO A 247 4.76 5.87 -20.87
N SER A 248 4.48 4.86 -21.69
CA SER A 248 5.38 3.72 -21.95
C SER A 248 6.30 3.88 -23.18
N GLY A 249 6.41 5.09 -23.75
CA GLY A 249 7.15 5.31 -25.00
C GLY A 249 6.31 5.14 -26.27
N ARG A 250 5.07 4.62 -26.13
CA ARG A 250 4.09 4.39 -27.20
C ARG A 250 2.78 5.12 -26.89
N ALA A 251 2.22 5.87 -27.83
CA ALA A 251 0.88 6.42 -27.67
C ALA A 251 -0.15 5.28 -27.68
N THR A 252 -1.04 5.27 -26.71
CA THR A 252 -2.05 4.22 -26.52
C THR A 252 -3.32 4.78 -25.89
N GLU A 253 -4.28 3.91 -25.64
CA GLU A 253 -5.52 4.23 -24.91
C GLU A 253 -5.69 3.28 -23.74
N GLU A 254 -6.04 3.80 -22.57
CA GLU A 254 -6.32 3.01 -21.38
C GLU A 254 -7.80 3.10 -21.03
N GLN A 255 -8.44 1.95 -20.84
CA GLN A 255 -9.82 1.85 -20.38
C GLN A 255 -9.97 0.71 -19.38
N THR A 256 -9.81 1.03 -18.10
CA THR A 256 -9.92 0.07 -17.01
C THR A 256 -11.33 -0.48 -16.87
N THR A 257 -11.43 -1.78 -16.65
CA THR A 257 -12.64 -2.50 -16.25
C THR A 257 -12.44 -3.03 -14.83
N ILE A 258 -13.47 -3.00 -13.99
CA ILE A 258 -13.47 -3.63 -12.67
C ILE A 258 -14.64 -4.58 -12.52
N GLY A 259 -14.38 -5.73 -11.91
CA GLY A 259 -15.37 -6.69 -11.46
C GLY A 259 -15.63 -6.54 -9.96
N LEU A 260 -16.88 -6.49 -9.55
CA LEU A 260 -17.28 -6.43 -8.15
C LEU A 260 -17.93 -7.75 -7.77
N TYR A 261 -17.54 -8.27 -6.61
CA TYR A 261 -18.07 -9.51 -6.05
C TYR A 261 -18.74 -9.18 -4.71
N PHE A 262 -20.00 -9.53 -4.58
CA PHE A 262 -20.78 -9.25 -3.37
C PHE A 262 -21.02 -10.53 -2.57
N ALA A 263 -21.29 -10.36 -1.29
CA ALA A 263 -21.85 -11.44 -0.49
C ALA A 263 -23.35 -11.63 -0.81
N ASP A 264 -23.79 -12.88 -0.83
CA ASP A 264 -25.22 -13.22 -1.03
C ASP A 264 -26.11 -12.72 0.12
N GLU A 265 -25.54 -12.71 1.33
CA GLU A 265 -26.18 -12.24 2.55
C GLU A 265 -25.31 -11.20 3.27
N PRO A 266 -25.88 -10.31 4.10
CA PRO A 266 -25.10 -9.40 4.91
C PRO A 266 -24.04 -10.18 5.72
N PRO A 267 -22.74 -9.80 5.63
CA PRO A 267 -21.69 -10.53 6.33
C PRO A 267 -21.88 -10.41 7.84
N ALA A 268 -21.49 -11.46 8.54
CA ALA A 268 -21.52 -11.47 9.99
C ALA A 268 -20.51 -10.47 10.60
N ARG A 269 -19.51 -10.06 9.80
CA ARG A 269 -18.40 -9.21 10.26
C ARG A 269 -18.10 -8.10 9.25
N ALA A 270 -18.22 -6.85 9.70
CA ALA A 270 -17.88 -5.67 8.90
C ALA A 270 -16.39 -5.33 9.01
N ILE A 271 -15.82 -4.83 7.92
CA ILE A 271 -14.43 -4.39 7.86
C ILE A 271 -14.35 -2.87 7.92
N VAL A 272 -13.38 -2.36 8.68
CA VAL A 272 -13.09 -0.94 8.82
C VAL A 272 -11.63 -0.69 8.45
N SER A 273 -11.37 0.38 7.68
CA SER A 273 -10.02 0.81 7.33
C SER A 273 -9.52 1.87 8.31
N VAL A 274 -8.40 1.59 8.97
CA VAL A 274 -7.65 2.54 9.82
C VAL A 274 -6.45 3.02 9.02
N GLN A 275 -6.49 4.25 8.49
CA GLN A 275 -5.43 4.84 7.69
C GLN A 275 -4.63 5.85 8.52
N LEU A 276 -3.33 5.68 8.63
CA LEU A 276 -2.42 6.50 9.44
C LEU A 276 -1.24 7.03 8.60
N PRO A 277 -1.11 8.35 8.41
CA PRO A 277 -2.12 9.38 8.65
C PRO A 277 -3.32 9.30 7.70
N ALA A 278 -4.46 9.77 8.19
CA ALA A 278 -5.68 9.82 7.39
C ALA A 278 -5.53 10.70 6.14
N PHE A 279 -6.27 10.36 5.07
CA PHE A 279 -6.26 11.07 3.79
C PHE A 279 -4.84 11.21 3.21
N PHE A 280 -4.04 10.14 3.31
CA PHE A 280 -2.68 10.09 2.78
C PHE A 280 -1.80 11.24 3.28
N GLY A 281 -1.96 11.63 4.56
CA GLY A 281 -1.18 12.69 5.17
C GLY A 281 -1.62 14.12 4.84
N PHE A 282 -2.73 14.34 4.13
CA PHE A 282 -3.23 15.68 3.81
C PHE A 282 -3.36 16.58 5.05
N LEU A 283 -3.95 16.05 6.12
CA LEU A 283 -4.11 16.79 7.37
C LEU A 283 -2.89 16.67 8.32
N ALA A 284 -1.94 15.82 7.98
CA ALA A 284 -0.70 15.68 8.74
C ALA A 284 0.34 16.78 8.43
N GLY A 285 0.11 17.55 7.34
CA GLY A 285 0.93 18.72 7.00
C GLY A 285 2.29 18.35 6.46
N ILE A 286 2.33 17.42 5.49
CA ILE A 286 3.56 17.08 4.76
C ILE A 286 4.13 18.35 4.13
N ASP A 287 5.37 18.69 4.51
CA ASP A 287 6.07 19.89 4.09
C ASP A 287 7.57 19.67 4.29
N ILE A 288 8.20 19.01 3.31
CA ILE A 288 9.56 18.47 3.35
C ILE A 288 10.52 19.53 2.79
N PRO A 289 11.43 20.10 3.60
CA PRO A 289 12.42 21.06 3.14
C PRO A 289 13.35 20.45 2.07
N ALA A 290 13.87 21.30 1.17
CA ALA A 290 14.95 20.89 0.28
C ALA A 290 16.21 20.54 1.08
N GLY A 291 16.83 19.41 0.79
CA GLY A 291 18.04 18.93 1.46
C GLY A 291 17.81 18.23 2.80
N ASP A 292 16.57 18.02 3.21
CA ASP A 292 16.24 17.24 4.41
C ASP A 292 16.40 15.74 4.09
N GLU A 293 17.32 15.08 4.76
CA GLU A 293 17.70 13.68 4.50
C GLU A 293 16.87 12.66 5.30
N ASP A 294 16.14 13.11 6.34
CA ASP A 294 15.37 12.20 7.22
C ASP A 294 14.13 12.90 7.81
N TRP A 295 13.29 13.46 6.94
CA TRP A 295 12.03 14.02 7.38
C TRP A 295 11.04 12.92 7.77
N VAL A 296 10.44 13.04 8.96
CA VAL A 296 9.63 11.96 9.55
C VAL A 296 8.17 12.37 9.69
N LEU A 297 7.28 11.51 9.22
CA LEU A 297 5.82 11.59 9.39
C LEU A 297 5.36 10.51 10.35
N LYS A 298 4.72 10.90 11.45
CA LYS A 298 4.17 9.96 12.46
C LYS A 298 2.70 10.23 12.69
N ASP A 299 1.95 9.16 12.93
CA ASP A 299 0.56 9.22 13.43
C ASP A 299 0.27 7.99 14.29
N GLN A 300 -0.82 8.07 15.06
CA GLN A 300 -1.23 6.98 15.93
C GLN A 300 -2.75 6.91 16.08
N PHE A 301 -3.25 5.72 16.40
CA PHE A 301 -4.66 5.47 16.62
C PHE A 301 -4.88 4.49 17.77
N GLU A 302 -5.60 4.92 18.81
CA GLU A 302 -6.02 4.08 19.92
C GLU A 302 -7.29 3.31 19.55
N LEU A 303 -7.25 1.99 19.68
CA LEU A 303 -8.36 1.10 19.39
C LEU A 303 -9.45 1.21 20.47
N PRO A 304 -10.71 1.54 20.10
CA PRO A 304 -11.80 1.69 21.06
C PRO A 304 -12.39 0.36 21.53
N CYS A 305 -12.07 -0.75 20.85
CA CYS A 305 -12.54 -2.10 21.10
C CYS A 305 -11.50 -3.13 20.66
N ASP A 306 -11.73 -4.39 20.99
CA ASP A 306 -10.93 -5.51 20.49
C ASP A 306 -11.17 -5.68 18.98
N VAL A 307 -10.09 -5.83 18.22
CA VAL A 307 -10.15 -6.01 16.77
C VAL A 307 -9.26 -7.16 16.30
N GLU A 308 -9.58 -7.69 15.13
CA GLU A 308 -8.71 -8.53 14.33
C GLU A 308 -8.22 -7.75 13.11
N ALA A 309 -6.90 -7.60 12.98
CA ALA A 309 -6.27 -7.01 11.80
C ALA A 309 -6.09 -8.07 10.71
N LEU A 310 -6.52 -7.74 9.49
CA LEU A 310 -6.63 -8.66 8.37
C LEU A 310 -5.58 -8.41 7.29
N THR A 311 -5.41 -7.14 6.91
CA THR A 311 -4.45 -6.71 5.89
C THR A 311 -3.82 -5.39 6.26
N VAL A 312 -2.62 -5.16 5.73
CA VAL A 312 -1.89 -3.90 5.87
C VAL A 312 -1.25 -3.50 4.55
N GLY A 313 -1.15 -2.21 4.26
CA GLY A 313 -0.47 -1.73 3.06
C GLY A 313 -0.11 -0.27 3.18
N GLY A 314 0.93 0.14 2.45
CA GLY A 314 1.42 1.51 2.42
C GLY A 314 1.15 2.24 1.13
N HIS A 315 1.16 3.56 1.18
CA HIS A 315 1.18 4.44 0.03
C HIS A 315 2.05 5.67 0.34
N ALA A 316 2.98 5.96 -0.54
CA ALA A 316 3.80 7.16 -0.52
C ALA A 316 4.31 7.45 -1.95
N HIS A 317 4.94 8.61 -2.18
CA HIS A 317 5.57 8.92 -3.46
C HIS A 317 7.10 8.70 -3.41
N MET A 318 7.83 9.37 -4.30
CA MET A 318 9.23 9.07 -4.60
C MET A 318 10.24 9.46 -3.51
N LEU A 319 9.90 10.42 -2.64
CA LEU A 319 10.81 10.81 -1.56
C LEU A 319 10.76 9.87 -0.34
N CYS A 320 9.75 9.00 -0.25
CA CYS A 320 9.65 8.04 0.83
C CYS A 320 10.79 7.03 0.74
N ARG A 321 11.45 6.75 1.87
CA ARG A 321 12.53 5.76 1.96
C ARG A 321 12.12 4.53 2.76
N SER A 322 11.33 4.73 3.79
CA SER A 322 10.86 3.60 4.59
C SER A 322 9.51 3.89 5.23
N MET A 323 8.79 2.83 5.59
CA MET A 323 7.57 2.93 6.36
C MET A 323 7.42 1.76 7.31
N GLN A 324 6.76 2.03 8.45
CA GLN A 324 6.45 0.98 9.41
C GLN A 324 5.11 1.23 10.10
N MET A 325 4.50 0.14 10.55
CA MET A 325 3.34 0.15 11.43
C MET A 325 3.50 -0.95 12.49
N HIS A 326 3.24 -0.60 13.74
CA HIS A 326 3.19 -1.54 14.86
C HIS A 326 2.08 -1.15 15.82
N ALA A 327 1.67 -2.06 16.69
CA ALA A 327 0.76 -1.75 17.78
C ALA A 327 1.48 -1.91 19.11
N VAL A 328 1.21 -0.99 20.04
CA VAL A 328 1.63 -1.09 21.45
C VAL A 328 0.41 -1.50 22.25
N LEU A 329 0.48 -2.66 22.88
CA LEU A 329 -0.59 -3.19 23.72
C LEU A 329 -0.70 -2.45 25.06
N PRO A 330 -1.81 -2.57 25.81
CA PRO A 330 -1.98 -1.90 27.10
C PRO A 330 -0.95 -2.28 28.16
N ASP A 331 -0.31 -3.45 28.04
CA ASP A 331 0.77 -3.95 28.92
C ASP A 331 2.17 -3.50 28.45
N GLY A 332 2.25 -2.80 27.31
CA GLY A 332 3.50 -2.30 26.73
C GLY A 332 4.18 -3.25 25.74
N GLU A 333 3.62 -4.44 25.46
CA GLU A 333 4.13 -5.31 24.40
C GLU A 333 3.95 -4.66 23.03
N GLU A 334 4.97 -4.76 22.15
CA GLU A 334 4.91 -4.31 20.77
C GLU A 334 4.55 -5.46 19.83
N VAL A 335 3.51 -5.26 19.02
CA VAL A 335 3.07 -6.19 17.98
C VAL A 335 3.48 -5.63 16.61
N PRO A 336 4.40 -6.28 15.89
CA PRO A 336 4.83 -5.85 14.56
C PRO A 336 3.72 -6.11 13.53
N LEU A 337 3.38 -5.10 12.71
CA LEU A 337 2.34 -5.22 11.68
C LEU A 337 2.91 -5.11 10.27
N LEU A 338 3.75 -4.10 10.00
CA LEU A 338 4.41 -3.91 8.70
C LEU A 338 5.68 -3.10 8.89
N ARG A 339 6.79 -3.53 8.26
CA ARG A 339 7.97 -2.70 8.04
C ARG A 339 8.46 -2.89 6.61
N ILE A 340 8.61 -1.78 5.88
CA ILE A 340 9.23 -1.71 4.57
C ILE A 340 10.47 -0.82 4.74
N PRO A 341 11.67 -1.40 4.84
CA PRO A 341 12.91 -0.65 5.11
C PRO A 341 13.41 0.12 3.89
N ASP A 342 13.05 -0.32 2.69
CA ASP A 342 13.36 0.31 1.42
C ASP A 342 12.08 0.39 0.58
N TRP A 343 11.46 1.58 0.60
CA TRP A 343 10.21 1.82 -0.12
C TRP A 343 10.50 1.99 -1.61
N ASP A 344 9.75 1.26 -2.41
CA ASP A 344 9.76 1.39 -3.86
C ASP A 344 8.39 1.91 -4.33
N PHE A 345 8.41 3.08 -4.98
CA PHE A 345 7.21 3.75 -5.49
C PHE A 345 6.45 2.89 -6.51
N ASP A 346 7.16 2.04 -7.25
CA ASP A 346 6.57 1.20 -8.30
C ASP A 346 5.78 0.00 -7.74
N TRP A 347 6.00 -0.36 -6.46
CA TRP A 347 5.43 -1.54 -5.84
C TRP A 347 4.60 -1.23 -4.59
N GLN A 348 3.34 -0.83 -4.79
CA GLN A 348 2.43 -0.40 -3.73
C GLN A 348 1.43 -1.51 -3.37
N SER A 349 1.93 -2.59 -2.81
CA SER A 349 1.14 -3.79 -2.51
C SER A 349 0.39 -3.68 -1.18
N ARG A 350 -0.70 -4.46 -1.08
CA ARG A 350 -1.38 -4.77 0.18
C ARG A 350 -0.98 -6.19 0.58
N TYR A 351 -0.73 -6.38 1.87
CA TYR A 351 -0.27 -7.62 2.45
C TYR A 351 -1.34 -8.20 3.37
N THR A 352 -1.80 -9.42 3.09
CA THR A 352 -2.78 -10.14 3.91
C THR A 352 -2.04 -10.93 4.98
N PHE A 353 -2.39 -10.76 6.25
CA PHE A 353 -1.77 -11.54 7.33
C PHE A 353 -2.03 -13.04 7.16
N ALA A 354 -1.05 -13.86 7.48
CA ALA A 354 -1.17 -15.34 7.42
C ALA A 354 -2.30 -15.86 8.32
N SER A 355 -2.51 -15.21 9.45
CA SER A 355 -3.66 -15.31 10.33
C SER A 355 -4.00 -13.92 10.86
N ALA A 356 -5.26 -13.66 11.14
CA ALA A 356 -5.67 -12.39 11.72
C ALA A 356 -4.89 -12.09 12.99
N VAL A 357 -4.45 -10.82 13.14
CA VAL A 357 -3.71 -10.37 14.32
C VAL A 357 -4.69 -9.74 15.31
N THR A 358 -4.87 -10.37 16.46
CA THR A 358 -5.77 -9.83 17.51
C THR A 358 -5.08 -8.67 18.23
N LEU A 359 -5.76 -7.52 18.29
CA LEU A 359 -5.33 -6.34 19.02
C LEU A 359 -6.42 -5.95 20.02
N PRO A 360 -6.11 -5.88 21.32
CA PRO A 360 -7.11 -5.57 22.33
C PRO A 360 -7.49 -4.09 22.36
N LYS A 361 -8.63 -3.80 22.95
CA LYS A 361 -9.05 -2.45 23.30
C LYS A 361 -7.97 -1.71 24.06
N GLY A 362 -7.73 -0.45 23.70
CA GLY A 362 -6.69 0.39 24.29
C GLY A 362 -5.29 0.16 23.68
N ALA A 363 -5.11 -0.81 22.79
CA ALA A 363 -3.90 -0.90 22.00
C ALA A 363 -3.76 0.35 21.11
N VAL A 364 -2.54 0.87 20.97
CA VAL A 364 -2.25 2.03 20.15
C VAL A 364 -1.49 1.60 18.90
N VAL A 365 -2.11 1.77 17.74
CA VAL A 365 -1.47 1.53 16.44
C VAL A 365 -0.67 2.75 16.05
N HIS A 366 0.61 2.59 15.76
CA HIS A 366 1.54 3.63 15.34
C HIS A 366 1.93 3.45 13.89
N SER A 367 2.09 4.55 13.16
CA SER A 367 2.74 4.59 11.85
C SER A 367 3.90 5.57 11.84
N GLU A 368 4.95 5.24 11.11
CA GLU A 368 6.09 6.10 10.83
C GLU A 368 6.51 5.94 9.37
N LEU A 369 6.65 7.06 8.67
CA LEU A 369 7.19 7.12 7.32
C LEU A 369 8.37 8.09 7.31
N ARG A 370 9.45 7.72 6.62
CA ARG A 370 10.66 8.52 6.48
C ARG A 370 10.90 8.91 5.04
N TYR A 371 11.30 10.15 4.83
CA TYR A 371 11.48 10.75 3.52
C TYR A 371 12.87 11.37 3.42
N ASP A 372 13.47 11.25 2.23
CA ASP A 372 14.74 11.86 1.88
C ASP A 372 14.55 12.82 0.70
N ASN A 373 14.62 14.12 0.95
CA ASN A 373 14.57 15.18 -0.07
C ASN A 373 15.96 15.78 -0.33
N SER A 374 17.00 14.95 -0.23
CA SER A 374 18.38 15.38 -0.50
C SER A 374 18.77 15.16 -1.96
N ALA A 375 19.95 15.70 -2.33
CA ALA A 375 20.53 15.49 -3.65
C ALA A 375 21.16 14.09 -3.79
N GLN A 376 21.35 13.37 -2.70
CA GLN A 376 21.88 12.00 -2.64
C GLN A 376 20.81 10.95 -2.88
N ASN A 377 19.54 11.30 -2.71
CA ASN A 377 18.43 10.39 -3.04
C ASN A 377 18.32 10.23 -4.56
N PRO A 378 18.60 9.03 -5.13
CA PRO A 378 18.55 8.80 -6.57
C PRO A 378 17.13 8.92 -7.14
N ASP A 379 16.10 8.71 -6.29
CA ASP A 379 14.69 8.74 -6.67
C ASP A 379 14.08 10.14 -6.52
N ASN A 380 14.89 11.15 -6.11
CA ASN A 380 14.36 12.51 -5.97
C ASN A 380 13.97 13.07 -7.34
N PRO A 381 12.67 13.36 -7.57
CA PRO A 381 12.19 13.85 -8.86
C PRO A 381 12.68 15.27 -9.18
N ASN A 382 13.35 15.93 -8.23
CA ASN A 382 13.82 17.32 -8.36
C ASN A 382 15.34 17.42 -8.25
N ALA A 383 16.00 17.81 -9.33
CA ALA A 383 17.44 18.09 -9.35
C ALA A 383 17.66 19.55 -9.82
N PRO A 384 18.12 20.48 -8.95
CA PRO A 384 18.39 20.30 -7.52
C PRO A 384 17.12 20.11 -6.69
N PRO A 385 17.25 19.56 -5.47
CA PRO A 385 16.14 19.38 -4.54
C PRO A 385 15.39 20.70 -4.28
N LYS A 386 14.07 20.60 -4.16
CA LYS A 386 13.19 21.73 -3.77
C LYS A 386 12.24 21.29 -2.67
N ARG A 387 11.68 22.27 -1.97
CA ARG A 387 10.67 22.01 -0.95
C ARG A 387 9.46 21.30 -1.55
N VAL A 388 9.11 20.13 -1.02
CA VAL A 388 7.98 19.31 -1.45
C VAL A 388 6.89 19.36 -0.40
N ARG A 389 5.65 19.46 -0.83
CA ARG A 389 4.47 19.49 0.04
C ARG A 389 3.51 18.38 -0.35
N TRP A 390 2.51 18.19 0.52
CA TRP A 390 1.43 17.30 0.20
C TRP A 390 0.77 17.69 -1.13
N GLY A 391 0.66 16.72 -2.00
CA GLY A 391 0.02 16.84 -3.30
C GLY A 391 -0.13 15.48 -3.97
N ARG A 392 -0.77 15.48 -5.13
CA ARG A 392 -1.14 14.23 -5.84
C ARG A 392 -0.22 13.90 -7.00
N GLU A 393 0.55 14.88 -7.46
CA GLU A 393 1.52 14.66 -8.54
C GLU A 393 2.68 13.81 -8.00
N THR A 394 3.28 12.99 -8.82
CA THR A 394 4.43 12.14 -8.45
C THR A 394 5.58 12.95 -7.84
N THR A 395 5.71 14.21 -8.26
CA THR A 395 6.71 15.16 -7.75
C THR A 395 6.30 15.89 -6.46
N ASP A 396 5.06 15.75 -6.03
CA ASP A 396 4.59 16.12 -4.70
C ASP A 396 4.82 14.94 -3.75
N GLU A 397 4.27 14.99 -2.53
CA GLU A 397 4.38 13.86 -1.62
C GLU A 397 3.07 13.53 -0.91
N MET A 398 2.87 12.25 -0.67
CA MET A 398 1.82 11.66 0.15
C MET A 398 2.42 10.66 1.13
N GLY A 399 1.62 10.20 2.09
CA GLY A 399 2.06 9.08 2.93
C GLY A 399 0.99 8.59 3.87
N SER A 400 0.80 7.28 3.88
CA SER A 400 0.00 6.58 4.88
C SER A 400 0.29 5.09 4.89
N VAL A 401 0.05 4.47 6.04
CA VAL A 401 -0.10 3.02 6.16
C VAL A 401 -1.54 2.73 6.57
N THR A 402 -2.20 1.80 5.88
CA THR A 402 -3.60 1.44 6.10
C THR A 402 -3.70 0.04 6.66
N LEU A 403 -4.36 -0.11 7.80
CA LEU A 403 -4.69 -1.38 8.45
C LEU A 403 -6.19 -1.65 8.27
N MET A 404 -6.54 -2.79 7.68
CA MET A 404 -7.94 -3.23 7.63
C MET A 404 -8.22 -4.12 8.82
N VAL A 405 -9.21 -3.75 9.60
CA VAL A 405 -9.60 -4.44 10.84
C VAL A 405 -11.08 -4.78 10.85
N THR A 406 -11.44 -5.76 11.66
CA THR A 406 -12.83 -6.07 11.99
C THR A 406 -12.96 -6.13 13.52
N PRO A 407 -14.01 -5.58 14.14
CA PRO A 407 -14.18 -5.74 15.58
C PRO A 407 -14.45 -7.21 15.90
N VAL A 408 -13.94 -7.67 17.04
CA VAL A 408 -14.20 -9.04 17.54
C VAL A 408 -15.67 -9.20 17.87
N ASP A 409 -16.24 -8.22 18.59
CA ASP A 409 -17.69 -8.09 18.80
C ASP A 409 -18.26 -7.08 17.79
N GLN A 410 -19.22 -7.50 16.99
CA GLN A 410 -19.82 -6.63 15.98
C GLN A 410 -20.69 -5.51 16.56
N ASP A 411 -21.13 -5.62 17.81
CA ASP A 411 -21.82 -4.53 18.52
C ASP A 411 -20.89 -3.31 18.75
N ASP A 412 -19.57 -3.50 18.67
CA ASP A 412 -18.56 -2.43 18.77
C ASP A 412 -18.33 -1.70 17.43
N LEU A 413 -18.87 -2.17 16.31
CA LEU A 413 -18.67 -1.55 14.99
C LEU A 413 -18.99 -0.05 14.97
N PRO A 414 -20.12 0.43 15.53
CA PRO A 414 -20.41 1.88 15.54
C PRO A 414 -19.36 2.71 16.30
N ALA A 415 -18.79 2.15 17.38
CA ALA A 415 -17.75 2.80 18.18
C ALA A 415 -16.44 2.91 17.39
N LEU A 416 -16.03 1.83 16.71
CA LEU A 416 -14.84 1.78 15.87
C LEU A 416 -14.94 2.76 14.69
N GLU A 417 -16.04 2.73 13.93
CA GLU A 417 -16.30 3.65 12.83
C GLU A 417 -16.32 5.12 13.31
N ALA A 418 -16.94 5.40 14.46
CA ALA A 418 -16.97 6.74 15.03
C ALA A 418 -15.59 7.22 15.44
N ALA A 419 -14.71 6.34 15.94
CA ALA A 419 -13.33 6.66 16.26
C ALA A 419 -12.52 6.98 14.99
N VAL A 420 -12.62 6.15 13.96
CA VAL A 420 -11.97 6.38 12.66
C VAL A 420 -12.46 7.68 12.02
N ARG A 421 -13.75 7.97 12.02
CA ARG A 421 -14.30 9.26 11.51
C ARG A 421 -13.78 10.48 12.29
N ARG A 422 -13.37 10.32 13.54
CA ARG A 422 -12.82 11.41 14.39
C ARG A 422 -11.32 11.61 14.19
N GLN A 423 -10.58 10.60 13.75
CA GLN A 423 -9.12 10.66 13.60
C GLN A 423 -8.65 11.83 12.70
N PRO A 424 -9.24 12.13 11.53
CA PRO A 424 -8.81 13.24 10.69
C PRO A 424 -8.88 14.60 11.40
N ARG A 425 -9.79 14.76 12.36
CA ARG A 425 -9.91 16.00 13.17
C ARG A 425 -8.70 16.17 14.09
N ARG A 426 -8.15 15.07 14.64
CA ARG A 426 -6.92 15.10 15.44
C ARG A 426 -5.72 15.51 14.58
N GLY A 427 -5.58 14.94 13.37
CA GLY A 427 -4.55 15.32 12.41
C GLY A 427 -4.61 16.82 12.05
N MET A 428 -5.80 17.36 11.81
CA MET A 428 -5.99 18.80 11.56
C MET A 428 -5.61 19.66 12.78
N GLN A 429 -5.95 19.25 13.99
CA GLN A 429 -5.54 19.94 15.22
C GLN A 429 -4.01 19.97 15.35
N SER A 430 -3.36 18.83 15.14
CA SER A 430 -1.90 18.73 15.16
C SER A 430 -1.24 19.58 14.07
N MET A 431 -1.82 19.64 12.87
CA MET A 431 -1.35 20.52 11.80
C MET A 431 -1.44 22.01 12.19
N ILE A 432 -2.58 22.42 12.76
CA ILE A 432 -2.78 23.80 13.20
C ILE A 432 -1.79 24.12 14.34
N ALA A 433 -1.62 23.23 15.30
CA ALA A 433 -0.67 23.41 16.40
C ALA A 433 0.77 23.60 15.90
N ARG A 434 1.23 22.73 14.98
CA ARG A 434 2.55 22.88 14.32
C ARG A 434 2.67 24.18 13.53
N GLN A 435 1.63 24.59 12.82
CA GLN A 435 1.63 25.84 12.06
C GLN A 435 1.71 27.05 13.02
N VAL A 436 0.99 27.02 14.13
CA VAL A 436 1.09 28.04 15.20
C VAL A 436 2.51 28.08 15.73
N GLU A 437 3.09 26.94 16.11
CA GLU A 437 4.45 26.84 16.65
C GLU A 437 5.50 27.42 15.69
N ARG A 438 5.46 27.05 14.41
CA ARG A 438 6.37 27.59 13.37
C ARG A 438 6.21 29.08 13.14
N SER A 439 5.03 29.63 13.40
CA SER A 439 4.72 31.02 13.14
C SER A 439 4.84 31.89 14.37
N PHE A 440 4.87 31.30 15.57
CA PHE A 440 4.80 31.99 16.85
C PHE A 440 5.90 33.06 17.00
N SER A 441 7.16 32.65 16.84
CA SER A 441 8.33 33.55 16.92
C SER A 441 8.32 34.66 15.88
N ARG A 442 7.63 34.47 14.75
CA ARG A 442 7.47 35.50 13.70
C ARG A 442 6.44 36.56 14.11
N PHE A 443 5.46 36.18 14.91
CA PHE A 443 4.42 37.07 15.39
C PHE A 443 4.80 37.76 16.72
N ASP A 444 5.59 37.07 17.55
CA ASP A 444 6.23 37.62 18.76
C ASP A 444 7.30 38.66 18.36
N ARG A 445 6.90 39.89 18.22
CA ARG A 445 7.74 40.99 17.70
C ARG A 445 8.59 41.63 18.76
N ASP A 446 8.12 41.64 20.00
CA ASP A 446 8.83 42.19 21.15
C ASP A 446 9.74 41.15 21.83
N GLY A 447 9.63 39.86 21.42
CA GLY A 447 10.49 38.77 21.88
C GLY A 447 10.25 38.35 23.30
N ASP A 448 9.07 38.64 23.88
CA ASP A 448 8.75 38.32 25.28
C ASP A 448 8.27 36.88 25.49
N GLY A 449 8.13 36.09 24.40
CA GLY A 449 7.70 34.69 24.43
C GLY A 449 6.18 34.50 24.48
N LYS A 450 5.40 35.59 24.35
CA LYS A 450 3.94 35.61 24.32
C LYS A 450 3.45 36.48 23.15
N LEU A 451 2.20 36.31 22.73
CA LEU A 451 1.58 37.15 21.69
C LEU A 451 0.58 38.12 22.31
N GLY A 452 0.89 39.39 22.30
CA GLY A 452 -0.07 40.46 22.65
C GLY A 452 -1.18 40.63 21.59
N PRO A 453 -2.30 41.34 21.89
CA PRO A 453 -3.41 41.56 20.95
C PRO A 453 -2.98 42.22 19.65
N GLY A 454 -1.90 43.02 19.67
CA GLY A 454 -1.33 43.69 18.50
C GLY A 454 -0.55 42.76 17.57
N GLU A 455 -0.06 41.64 18.07
CA GLU A 455 0.78 40.67 17.42
C GLU A 455 0.00 39.54 16.77
N VAL A 456 -1.18 39.23 17.32
CA VAL A 456 -2.07 38.21 16.77
C VAL A 456 -2.63 38.65 15.42
N PRO A 457 -2.55 37.80 14.37
CA PRO A 457 -3.13 38.09 13.05
C PRO A 457 -4.60 38.52 13.13
N ARG A 458 -4.99 39.50 12.31
CA ARG A 458 -6.34 40.12 12.37
C ARG A 458 -7.49 39.11 12.32
N ASN A 459 -7.36 38.08 11.51
CA ASN A 459 -8.37 37.02 11.36
C ASN A 459 -8.47 36.09 12.57
N LEU A 460 -7.46 36.08 13.46
CA LEU A 460 -7.41 35.27 14.67
C LEU A 460 -7.77 36.05 15.94
N ARG A 461 -7.75 37.41 15.92
CA ARG A 461 -8.06 38.26 17.08
C ARG A 461 -9.42 37.97 17.70
N ARG A 462 -10.41 37.56 16.91
CA ARG A 462 -11.75 37.17 17.40
C ARG A 462 -11.74 35.96 18.34
N PHE A 463 -10.64 35.22 18.39
CA PHE A 463 -10.49 34.07 19.28
C PHE A 463 -9.60 34.38 20.49
N PHE A 464 -9.02 35.58 20.56
CA PHE A 464 -8.02 35.95 21.55
C PHE A 464 -8.52 35.70 22.98
N ASP A 465 -9.64 36.31 23.37
CA ASP A 465 -10.20 36.19 24.73
C ASP A 465 -10.60 34.76 25.12
N ARG A 466 -10.78 33.89 24.13
CA ARG A 466 -11.10 32.48 24.36
C ARG A 466 -9.84 31.60 24.42
N LEU A 467 -8.76 32.07 23.85
CA LEU A 467 -7.46 31.42 23.87
C LEU A 467 -6.68 31.82 25.14
N ASP A 468 -6.78 33.07 25.58
CA ASP A 468 -6.20 33.60 26.79
C ASP A 468 -6.91 32.96 28.01
N ALA A 469 -6.42 31.78 28.41
CA ALA A 469 -7.06 30.94 29.42
C ALA A 469 -6.75 31.45 30.82
N ASP A 470 -5.55 31.99 31.04
CA ASP A 470 -5.10 32.57 32.34
C ASP A 470 -5.47 34.05 32.48
N LYS A 471 -6.00 34.68 31.40
CA LYS A 471 -6.47 36.08 31.35
C LYS A 471 -5.38 37.11 31.67
N ASP A 472 -4.15 36.81 31.29
CA ASP A 472 -3.03 37.74 31.48
C ASP A 472 -2.94 38.80 30.37
N GLY A 473 -3.82 38.73 29.36
CA GLY A 473 -3.88 39.65 28.21
C GLY A 473 -2.88 39.37 27.12
N LYS A 474 -2.21 38.21 27.15
CA LYS A 474 -1.28 37.70 26.16
C LYS A 474 -1.53 36.22 25.90
N LEU A 475 -1.10 35.70 24.76
CA LEU A 475 -1.18 34.27 24.46
C LEU A 475 0.20 33.65 24.59
N SER A 476 0.37 32.69 25.46
CA SER A 476 1.49 31.77 25.47
C SER A 476 1.45 30.84 24.24
N LEU A 477 2.55 30.18 23.92
CA LEU A 477 2.58 29.20 22.82
C LEU A 477 1.53 28.08 23.01
N GLU A 478 1.36 27.61 24.23
CA GLU A 478 0.38 26.55 24.52
C GLU A 478 -1.07 27.04 24.37
N GLU A 479 -1.39 28.24 24.79
CA GLU A 479 -2.71 28.85 24.56
C GLU A 479 -2.97 29.09 23.09
N ALA A 480 -1.96 29.56 22.32
CA ALA A 480 -2.08 29.77 20.90
C ALA A 480 -2.31 28.44 20.14
N LYS A 481 -1.71 27.31 20.58
CA LYS A 481 -1.99 25.95 20.05
C LYS A 481 -3.44 25.54 20.26
N GLY A 482 -4.11 26.02 21.28
CA GLY A 482 -5.55 25.81 21.54
C GLY A 482 -6.47 26.26 20.38
N LEU A 483 -5.98 27.07 19.43
CA LEU A 483 -6.71 27.42 18.20
C LEU A 483 -7.15 26.18 17.42
N GLY A 484 -6.37 25.10 17.45
CA GLY A 484 -6.71 23.81 16.83
C GLY A 484 -7.94 23.16 17.46
N GLU A 485 -8.20 23.41 18.74
CA GLU A 485 -9.32 22.86 19.49
C GLU A 485 -10.61 23.65 19.34
N MET A 486 -10.51 24.94 19.04
CA MET A 486 -11.67 25.85 19.01
C MET A 486 -12.61 25.65 17.83
N ARG A 487 -12.25 24.95 16.78
CA ARG A 487 -13.14 24.61 15.66
C ARG A 487 -14.18 23.52 16.00
N ARG A 488 -14.34 23.19 17.29
CA ARG A 488 -15.27 22.15 17.76
C ARG A 488 -16.72 22.61 18.04
N ARG A 489 -17.04 23.92 17.89
CA ARG A 489 -18.40 24.42 18.21
C ARG A 489 -19.00 25.16 17.02
#